data_50b3b6511537c31a55a4e053c75bca0d
#
_entry.id   50b3b6511537c31a55a4e053c75bca0d
#
_cell.length_a   1.000
_cell.length_b   1.000
_cell.length_c   1.000
_cell.angle_alpha   90.00
_cell.angle_beta   90.00
_cell.angle_gamma   90.00
#
_symmetry.space_group_name_H-M   'P 1'
#
loop_
_entity.id
_entity.type
_entity.pdbx_description
1 polymer ?
#
loop_
_entity_poly.entity_id
_entity_poly.type
_entity_poly.pdbx_seq_one_letter_code
_entity_poly.pdbx_strand_id
1 'polypeptide(L)'
;MAGIAFHVGSQTVSADPYLHALDIARELFEEAEAAGLKLRVLDIGGGFPIPEPKVKFNLPEMLRQINARLDEDFADAEIWAEPGRYICGTAVNLITSVIGVTERGGQPWYFLDEGLYGTFSGVLFDQWDFKLISFRGGDEKVAATFAGPSCDSLDIMFRGRLTVPLQVGDLLLVPSCGAYTSASATTFNGFSKAKFVIWERVKAEVEPVVAVGRVEMNQSVAQAAK
;
A
#
# COMPACT_ATOMS: atom_id res chain seq x y z
N MET A 1 -1.35 -34.23 -4.42
CA MET A 1 -0.88 -32.91 -3.89
C MET A 1 0.26 -32.45 -4.79
N ALA A 2 0.25 -31.17 -5.23
CA ALA A 2 1.28 -30.67 -6.16
C ALA A 2 2.44 -29.98 -5.43
N GLY A 3 2.16 -29.31 -4.33
CA GLY A 3 3.15 -28.51 -3.62
C GLY A 3 2.63 -27.93 -2.31
N ILE A 4 3.40 -27.03 -1.77
CA ILE A 4 3.14 -26.26 -0.54
C ILE A 4 3.13 -24.77 -0.90
N ALA A 5 2.31 -24.00 -0.22
CA ALA A 5 2.30 -22.55 -0.29
C ALA A 5 2.33 -21.95 1.11
N PHE A 6 3.00 -20.81 1.26
CA PHE A 6 2.97 -20.02 2.49
C PHE A 6 2.89 -18.52 2.20
N HIS A 7 2.61 -17.73 3.21
CA HIS A 7 2.64 -16.26 3.15
C HIS A 7 3.16 -15.71 4.47
N VAL A 8 4.22 -14.91 4.43
CA VAL A 8 4.94 -14.40 5.62
C VAL A 8 4.36 -13.11 6.22
N GLY A 9 3.29 -12.59 5.63
CA GLY A 9 2.66 -11.32 6.02
C GLY A 9 3.01 -10.16 5.07
N SER A 10 2.18 -9.10 5.10
CA SER A 10 2.38 -7.90 4.27
C SER A 10 3.58 -7.06 4.75
N GLN A 11 4.23 -6.36 3.80
CA GLN A 11 5.32 -5.41 4.09
C GLN A 11 6.46 -6.02 4.92
N THR A 12 6.87 -7.23 4.57
CA THR A 12 7.99 -7.92 5.20
C THR A 12 9.31 -7.34 4.70
N VAL A 13 10.08 -6.72 5.61
CA VAL A 13 11.25 -5.89 5.29
C VAL A 13 12.58 -6.58 5.50
N SER A 14 12.59 -7.84 5.94
CA SER A 14 13.78 -8.69 6.09
C SER A 14 13.56 -10.07 5.47
N ALA A 15 14.65 -10.79 5.20
CA ALA A 15 14.56 -12.17 4.72
C ALA A 15 14.13 -13.16 5.80
N ASP A 16 14.33 -12.86 7.09
CA ASP A 16 14.19 -13.83 8.19
C ASP A 16 12.84 -14.57 8.21
N PRO A 17 11.67 -13.89 8.03
CA PRO A 17 10.39 -14.61 8.00
C PRO A 17 10.29 -15.62 6.83
N TYR A 18 10.85 -15.27 5.67
CA TYR A 18 10.91 -16.18 4.52
C TYR A 18 11.84 -17.36 4.81
N LEU A 19 13.04 -17.10 5.36
CA LEU A 19 14.00 -18.17 5.68
C LEU A 19 13.42 -19.14 6.70
N HIS A 20 12.73 -18.63 7.74
CA HIS A 20 12.04 -19.48 8.71
C HIS A 20 10.91 -20.32 8.06
N ALA A 21 10.11 -19.71 7.17
CA ALA A 21 9.07 -20.44 6.46
C ALA A 21 9.66 -21.51 5.50
N LEU A 22 10.81 -21.22 4.90
CA LEU A 22 11.54 -22.18 4.06
C LEU A 22 12.06 -23.36 4.88
N ASP A 23 12.52 -23.15 6.13
CA ASP A 23 12.91 -24.25 7.03
C ASP A 23 11.75 -25.21 7.27
N ILE A 24 10.56 -24.66 7.58
CA ILE A 24 9.34 -25.46 7.78
C ILE A 24 8.91 -26.17 6.47
N ALA A 25 8.98 -25.45 5.35
CA ALA A 25 8.64 -26.04 4.05
C ALA A 25 9.56 -27.22 3.70
N ARG A 26 10.86 -27.12 3.98
CA ARG A 26 11.82 -28.19 3.76
C ARG A 26 11.46 -29.44 4.58
N GLU A 27 11.17 -29.28 5.87
CA GLU A 27 10.73 -30.40 6.73
C GLU A 27 9.47 -31.08 6.15
N LEU A 28 8.50 -30.30 5.67
CA LEU A 28 7.27 -30.83 5.08
C LEU A 28 7.52 -31.52 3.72
N PHE A 29 8.48 -31.08 2.92
CA PHE A 29 8.90 -31.77 1.69
C PHE A 29 9.54 -33.14 2.01
N GLU A 30 10.42 -33.19 3.01
CA GLU A 30 11.06 -34.42 3.50
C GLU A 30 10.02 -35.41 4.04
N GLU A 31 9.06 -34.95 4.86
CA GLU A 31 7.97 -35.79 5.36
C GLU A 31 7.07 -36.33 4.24
N ALA A 32 6.75 -35.50 3.25
CA ALA A 32 5.96 -35.90 2.10
C ALA A 32 6.68 -36.97 1.27
N GLU A 33 7.97 -36.82 1.03
CA GLU A 33 8.78 -37.79 0.32
C GLU A 33 8.85 -39.13 1.07
N ALA A 34 9.05 -39.08 2.39
CA ALA A 34 9.02 -40.25 3.26
C ALA A 34 7.67 -40.99 3.22
N ALA A 35 6.57 -40.24 3.01
CA ALA A 35 5.22 -40.79 2.82
C ALA A 35 4.93 -41.25 1.37
N GLY A 36 5.90 -41.20 0.46
CA GLY A 36 5.73 -41.56 -0.94
C GLY A 36 5.04 -40.52 -1.81
N LEU A 37 4.94 -39.26 -1.33
CA LEU A 37 4.36 -38.14 -2.06
C LEU A 37 5.49 -37.28 -2.64
N LYS A 38 5.49 -37.06 -3.95
CA LYS A 38 6.43 -36.13 -4.59
C LYS A 38 5.83 -34.75 -4.76
N LEU A 39 6.27 -33.81 -3.93
CA LEU A 39 5.96 -32.38 -4.11
C LEU A 39 6.89 -31.80 -5.18
N ARG A 40 6.36 -30.88 -6.00
CA ARG A 40 7.07 -30.31 -7.14
C ARG A 40 6.98 -28.78 -7.19
N VAL A 41 6.13 -28.18 -6.39
CA VAL A 41 5.88 -26.73 -6.38
C VAL A 41 6.05 -26.22 -4.97
N LEU A 42 6.78 -25.13 -4.84
CA LEU A 42 6.84 -24.33 -3.63
C LEU A 42 6.42 -22.88 -3.97
N ASP A 43 5.30 -22.44 -3.40
CA ASP A 43 4.86 -21.05 -3.51
C ASP A 43 5.25 -20.29 -2.24
N ILE A 44 6.18 -19.36 -2.38
CA ILE A 44 6.67 -18.53 -1.27
C ILE A 44 5.73 -17.35 -0.95
N GLY A 45 4.60 -17.24 -1.65
CA GLY A 45 3.56 -16.25 -1.41
C GLY A 45 3.96 -14.83 -1.75
N GLY A 46 3.28 -13.90 -1.08
CA GLY A 46 3.53 -12.48 -1.17
C GLY A 46 4.27 -11.91 0.05
N GLY A 47 4.01 -10.65 0.34
CA GLY A 47 4.61 -9.95 1.48
C GLY A 47 5.73 -8.99 1.11
N PHE A 48 6.21 -9.01 -0.14
CA PHE A 48 7.28 -8.13 -0.62
C PHE A 48 6.91 -6.65 -0.45
N PRO A 49 7.82 -5.84 0.16
CA PRO A 49 7.50 -4.49 0.58
C PRO A 49 7.57 -3.47 -0.55
N ILE A 50 6.77 -2.42 -0.42
CA ILE A 50 6.96 -1.16 -1.16
C ILE A 50 7.55 -0.09 -0.24
N PRO A 51 8.19 0.96 -0.80
CA PRO A 51 8.77 2.02 0.01
C PRO A 51 7.74 2.73 0.89
N GLU A 52 8.10 2.88 2.17
CA GLU A 52 7.37 3.68 3.15
C GLU A 52 8.29 4.74 3.77
N PRO A 53 7.76 5.92 4.16
CA PRO A 53 8.60 7.03 4.63
C PRO A 53 9.47 6.71 5.86
N LYS A 54 9.02 5.80 6.71
CA LYS A 54 9.68 5.48 8.00
C LYS A 54 10.38 4.13 8.01
N VAL A 55 10.24 3.33 6.95
CA VAL A 55 10.77 1.96 6.88
C VAL A 55 11.90 1.90 5.87
N LYS A 56 13.06 1.46 6.33
CA LYS A 56 14.21 1.21 5.46
C LYS A 56 14.37 -0.29 5.27
N PHE A 57 14.55 -0.72 4.04
CA PHE A 57 14.86 -2.09 3.69
C PHE A 57 15.76 -2.15 2.46
N ASN A 58 16.42 -3.28 2.27
CA ASN A 58 17.24 -3.56 1.09
C ASN A 58 16.66 -4.78 0.37
N LEU A 59 15.72 -4.55 -0.54
CA LEU A 59 15.04 -5.61 -1.27
C LEU A 59 16.02 -6.49 -2.08
N PRO A 60 17.01 -5.96 -2.84
CA PRO A 60 17.98 -6.79 -3.53
C PRO A 60 18.71 -7.75 -2.60
N GLU A 61 19.14 -7.31 -1.43
CA GLU A 61 19.81 -8.16 -0.45
C GLU A 61 18.86 -9.22 0.15
N MET A 62 17.63 -8.82 0.47
CA MET A 62 16.60 -9.75 0.93
C MET A 62 16.33 -10.86 -0.10
N LEU A 63 16.14 -10.49 -1.37
CA LEU A 63 15.94 -11.46 -2.45
C LEU A 63 17.15 -12.35 -2.68
N ARG A 64 18.37 -11.81 -2.55
CA ARG A 64 19.59 -12.61 -2.66
C ARG A 64 19.64 -13.72 -1.59
N GLN A 65 19.27 -13.40 -0.34
CA GLN A 65 19.25 -14.38 0.75
C GLN A 65 18.17 -15.45 0.54
N ILE A 66 16.96 -15.03 0.12
CA ILE A 66 15.86 -15.95 -0.18
C ILE A 66 16.24 -16.88 -1.33
N ASN A 67 16.76 -16.34 -2.43
CA ASN A 67 17.15 -17.14 -3.60
C ASN A 67 18.27 -18.14 -3.27
N ALA A 68 19.29 -17.72 -2.50
CA ALA A 68 20.35 -18.62 -2.09
C ALA A 68 19.81 -19.85 -1.33
N ARG A 69 18.81 -19.65 -0.47
CA ARG A 69 18.17 -20.73 0.28
C ARG A 69 17.28 -21.60 -0.61
N LEU A 70 16.56 -21.00 -1.56
CA LEU A 70 15.75 -21.73 -2.54
C LEU A 70 16.63 -22.63 -3.43
N ASP A 71 17.76 -22.10 -3.90
CA ASP A 71 18.71 -22.85 -4.73
C ASP A 71 19.35 -24.02 -3.95
N GLU A 72 19.57 -23.85 -2.64
CA GLU A 72 20.16 -24.89 -1.77
C GLU A 72 19.16 -26.01 -1.47
N ASP A 73 17.93 -25.67 -1.03
CA ASP A 73 17.00 -26.64 -0.44
C ASP A 73 15.92 -27.12 -1.42
N PHE A 74 15.65 -26.37 -2.51
CA PHE A 74 14.49 -26.61 -3.40
C PHE A 74 14.86 -26.58 -4.88
N ALA A 75 16.10 -26.94 -5.23
CA ALA A 75 16.60 -26.92 -6.61
C ALA A 75 15.75 -27.73 -7.62
N ASP A 76 15.07 -28.77 -7.15
CA ASP A 76 14.22 -29.65 -7.97
C ASP A 76 12.73 -29.20 -7.97
N ALA A 77 12.38 -28.14 -7.25
CA ALA A 77 11.03 -27.63 -7.18
C ALA A 77 10.82 -26.43 -8.12
N GLU A 78 9.62 -26.31 -8.66
CA GLU A 78 9.16 -25.09 -9.34
C GLU A 78 8.79 -24.05 -8.29
N ILE A 79 9.45 -22.90 -8.33
CA ILE A 79 9.24 -21.82 -7.34
C ILE A 79 8.24 -20.81 -7.87
N TRP A 80 7.18 -20.56 -7.09
CA TRP A 80 6.19 -19.54 -7.36
C TRP A 80 6.26 -18.44 -6.30
N ALA A 81 5.79 -17.24 -6.66
CA ALA A 81 5.65 -16.12 -5.74
C ALA A 81 4.44 -15.25 -6.12
N GLU A 82 3.85 -14.56 -5.13
CA GLU A 82 2.63 -13.75 -5.28
C GLU A 82 2.87 -12.27 -4.87
N PRO A 83 3.79 -11.52 -5.50
CA PRO A 83 4.24 -10.19 -5.06
C PRO A 83 3.20 -9.08 -5.34
N GLY A 84 1.94 -9.21 -4.90
CA GLY A 84 0.82 -8.34 -5.22
C GLY A 84 1.08 -6.86 -4.96
N ARG A 85 1.26 -6.46 -3.68
CA ARG A 85 1.52 -5.06 -3.31
C ARG A 85 2.78 -4.52 -3.98
N TYR A 86 3.84 -5.30 -4.05
CA TYR A 86 5.09 -4.88 -4.67
C TYR A 86 4.90 -4.49 -6.15
N ILE A 87 4.07 -5.22 -6.89
CA ILE A 87 3.82 -4.96 -8.31
C ILE A 87 2.92 -3.75 -8.52
N CYS A 88 1.80 -3.65 -7.80
CA CYS A 88 0.78 -2.65 -8.10
C CYS A 88 0.67 -1.50 -7.08
N GLY A 89 1.26 -1.63 -5.89
CA GLY A 89 1.04 -0.69 -4.78
C GLY A 89 1.34 0.76 -5.13
N THR A 90 2.46 1.03 -5.79
CA THR A 90 2.89 2.39 -6.17
C THR A 90 2.31 2.88 -7.51
N ALA A 91 1.59 2.03 -8.24
CA ALA A 91 1.08 2.36 -9.57
C ALA A 91 -0.10 3.34 -9.57
N VAL A 92 -0.80 3.48 -8.42
CA VAL A 92 -1.98 4.34 -8.28
C VAL A 92 -1.79 5.32 -7.15
N ASN A 93 -2.19 6.57 -7.41
CA ASN A 93 -2.35 7.60 -6.38
C ASN A 93 -3.81 8.04 -6.36
N LEU A 94 -4.33 8.35 -5.17
CA LEU A 94 -5.66 8.93 -5.01
C LEU A 94 -5.56 10.45 -4.89
N ILE A 95 -6.47 11.15 -5.56
CA ILE A 95 -6.80 12.54 -5.25
C ILE A 95 -8.18 12.53 -4.62
N THR A 96 -8.27 13.07 -3.40
CA THR A 96 -9.51 13.18 -2.64
C THR A 96 -9.72 14.64 -2.20
N SER A 97 -10.95 15.02 -1.97
CA SER A 97 -11.32 16.38 -1.59
C SER A 97 -11.93 16.44 -0.18
N VAL A 98 -11.70 17.55 0.50
CA VAL A 98 -12.40 17.88 1.76
C VAL A 98 -13.81 18.33 1.43
N ILE A 99 -14.82 17.57 1.83
CA ILE A 99 -16.23 17.86 1.60
C ILE A 99 -16.94 18.48 2.82
N GLY A 100 -16.30 18.42 3.99
CA GLY A 100 -16.85 18.99 5.22
C GLY A 100 -15.77 19.27 6.24
N VAL A 101 -15.97 20.30 7.05
CA VAL A 101 -15.10 20.68 8.15
C VAL A 101 -15.94 20.95 9.39
N THR A 102 -15.55 20.42 10.52
CA THR A 102 -16.13 20.72 11.83
C THR A 102 -15.06 20.69 12.91
N GLU A 103 -15.42 21.09 14.11
CA GLU A 103 -14.55 20.97 15.28
C GLU A 103 -15.22 20.08 16.32
N ARG A 104 -14.44 19.17 16.92
CA ARG A 104 -14.89 18.31 18.01
C ARG A 104 -13.80 18.21 19.06
N GLY A 105 -14.13 18.58 20.30
CA GLY A 105 -13.17 18.55 21.41
C GLY A 105 -11.94 19.45 21.20
N GLY A 106 -12.10 20.60 20.53
CA GLY A 106 -11.01 21.51 20.23
C GLY A 106 -10.08 21.07 19.10
N GLN A 107 -10.46 20.02 18.35
CA GLN A 107 -9.67 19.52 17.21
C GLN A 107 -10.47 19.58 15.91
N PRO A 108 -9.84 19.97 14.79
CA PRO A 108 -10.50 19.96 13.49
C PRO A 108 -10.78 18.52 13.03
N TRP A 109 -11.95 18.34 12.42
CA TRP A 109 -12.38 17.14 11.73
C TRP A 109 -12.62 17.48 10.27
N TYR A 110 -11.96 16.77 9.39
CA TYR A 110 -12.08 16.87 7.94
C TYR A 110 -12.80 15.64 7.40
N PHE A 111 -13.92 15.84 6.72
CA PHE A 111 -14.64 14.79 6.01
C PHE A 111 -14.17 14.79 4.56
N LEU A 112 -13.74 13.64 4.10
CA LEU A 112 -13.29 13.44 2.72
C LEU A 112 -14.42 12.81 1.88
N ASP A 113 -14.34 12.95 0.56
CA ASP A 113 -15.21 12.25 -0.40
C ASP A 113 -14.85 10.78 -0.56
N GLU A 114 -13.80 10.31 0.11
CA GLU A 114 -13.33 8.92 0.19
C GLU A 114 -13.21 8.47 1.65
N GLY A 115 -13.40 7.17 1.90
CA GLY A 115 -13.40 6.62 3.26
C GLY A 115 -12.99 5.15 3.34
N LEU A 116 -13.24 4.55 4.50
CA LEU A 116 -12.92 3.14 4.78
C LEU A 116 -13.69 2.16 3.90
N TYR A 117 -14.87 2.55 3.43
CA TYR A 117 -15.68 1.75 2.49
C TYR A 117 -15.23 1.91 1.03
N GLY A 118 -14.31 2.85 0.79
CA GLY A 118 -13.68 3.15 -0.50
C GLY A 118 -12.20 2.79 -0.51
N THR A 119 -11.40 3.72 -1.00
CA THR A 119 -9.94 3.54 -1.19
C THR A 119 -9.19 3.32 0.12
N PHE A 120 -9.66 3.84 1.25
CA PHE A 120 -9.00 3.70 2.55
C PHE A 120 -9.31 2.38 3.29
N SER A 121 -9.94 1.40 2.65
CA SER A 121 -10.24 0.10 3.26
C SER A 121 -9.00 -0.61 3.83
N GLY A 122 -7.82 -0.38 3.27
CA GLY A 122 -6.55 -0.91 3.78
C GLY A 122 -6.20 -0.45 5.21
N VAL A 123 -6.79 0.63 5.71
CA VAL A 123 -6.63 1.05 7.12
C VAL A 123 -7.22 0.00 8.06
N LEU A 124 -8.35 -0.62 7.69
CA LEU A 124 -9.01 -1.65 8.50
C LEU A 124 -8.37 -3.03 8.34
N PHE A 125 -8.18 -3.45 7.10
CA PHE A 125 -7.82 -4.84 6.79
C PHE A 125 -6.33 -5.11 6.90
N ASP A 126 -5.48 -4.07 6.71
CA ASP A 126 -4.05 -4.20 6.57
C ASP A 126 -3.28 -3.21 7.47
N GLN A 127 -3.98 -2.43 8.29
CA GLN A 127 -3.45 -1.36 9.14
C GLN A 127 -2.54 -0.38 8.37
N TRP A 128 -2.85 -0.17 7.09
CA TRP A 128 -2.03 0.64 6.20
C TRP A 128 -2.08 2.13 6.58
N ASP A 129 -0.90 2.72 6.81
CA ASP A 129 -0.76 4.13 7.16
C ASP A 129 -0.60 5.00 5.91
N PHE A 130 -1.72 5.33 5.26
CA PHE A 130 -1.71 6.19 4.08
C PHE A 130 -1.15 7.58 4.40
N LYS A 131 -0.23 8.07 3.57
CA LYS A 131 0.28 9.42 3.62
C LYS A 131 -0.75 10.38 2.99
N LEU A 132 -1.12 11.43 3.71
CA LEU A 132 -1.94 12.51 3.18
C LEU A 132 -1.04 13.71 2.87
N ILE A 133 -1.06 14.19 1.64
CA ILE A 133 -0.28 15.33 1.16
C ILE A 133 -1.26 16.40 0.68
N SER A 134 -1.32 17.52 1.40
CA SER A 134 -2.16 18.66 1.00
C SER A 134 -1.51 19.45 -0.13
N PHE A 135 -2.30 19.84 -1.11
CA PHE A 135 -1.90 20.85 -2.11
C PHE A 135 -1.95 22.27 -1.55
N ARG A 136 -2.56 22.47 -0.38
CA ARG A 136 -2.55 23.74 0.32
C ARG A 136 -1.18 23.97 0.96
N GLY A 137 -0.56 25.10 0.65
CA GLY A 137 0.67 25.55 1.30
C GLY A 137 0.46 25.99 2.74
N GLY A 138 1.55 26.14 3.48
CA GLY A 138 1.60 26.67 4.85
C GLY A 138 2.49 25.86 5.76
N ASP A 139 3.07 26.53 6.75
CA ASP A 139 3.98 25.93 7.74
C ASP A 139 3.27 25.52 9.02
N GLU A 140 2.11 26.14 9.30
CA GLU A 140 1.28 25.81 10.46
C GLU A 140 0.82 24.34 10.37
N LYS A 141 0.92 23.62 11.49
CA LYS A 141 0.45 22.24 11.59
C LYS A 141 -0.55 22.10 12.72
N VAL A 142 -1.67 21.48 12.41
CA VAL A 142 -2.71 21.13 13.37
C VAL A 142 -2.90 19.62 13.40
N ALA A 143 -3.16 19.06 14.58
CA ALA A 143 -3.56 17.67 14.72
C ALA A 143 -5.05 17.55 14.39
N ALA A 144 -5.39 16.76 13.39
CA ALA A 144 -6.74 16.63 12.87
C ALA A 144 -7.22 15.18 12.81
N THR A 145 -8.53 15.00 12.80
CA THR A 145 -9.19 13.73 12.48
C THR A 145 -9.68 13.77 11.04
N PHE A 146 -9.43 12.68 10.29
CA PHE A 146 -9.94 12.50 8.94
C PHE A 146 -10.98 11.38 8.93
N ALA A 147 -12.17 11.69 8.46
CA ALA A 147 -13.31 10.79 8.36
C ALA A 147 -13.79 10.69 6.91
N GLY A 148 -14.39 9.57 6.57
CA GLY A 148 -15.03 9.37 5.27
C GLY A 148 -16.42 9.98 5.20
N PRO A 149 -17.12 9.82 4.05
CA PRO A 149 -18.40 10.44 3.77
C PRO A 149 -19.58 9.66 4.37
N SER A 150 -19.38 8.42 4.83
CA SER A 150 -20.50 7.59 5.28
C SER A 150 -21.01 7.97 6.67
N CYS A 151 -22.24 7.56 6.98
CA CYS A 151 -22.83 7.77 8.31
C CYS A 151 -22.32 6.80 9.38
N ASP A 152 -21.48 5.83 8.99
CA ASP A 152 -20.92 4.86 9.93
C ASP A 152 -19.86 5.51 10.82
N SER A 153 -19.98 5.32 12.12
CA SER A 153 -19.01 5.81 13.10
C SER A 153 -17.62 5.17 12.98
N LEU A 154 -17.50 4.04 12.28
CA LEU A 154 -16.23 3.40 11.95
C LEU A 154 -15.48 4.14 10.83
N ASP A 155 -16.16 4.95 10.00
CA ASP A 155 -15.58 5.62 8.83
C ASP A 155 -14.65 6.77 9.22
N ILE A 156 -13.66 6.45 10.06
CA ILE A 156 -12.62 7.37 10.52
C ILE A 156 -11.28 6.75 10.15
N MET A 157 -10.60 7.35 9.17
CA MET A 157 -9.31 6.84 8.69
C MET A 157 -8.17 7.18 9.63
N PHE A 158 -8.12 8.42 10.14
CA PHE A 158 -6.98 8.88 10.92
C PHE A 158 -7.41 9.79 12.05
N ARG A 159 -6.78 9.64 13.23
CA ARG A 159 -6.94 10.54 14.39
C ARG A 159 -5.60 11.18 14.72
N GLY A 160 -5.61 12.48 15.06
CA GLY A 160 -4.41 13.20 15.46
C GLY A 160 -3.36 13.35 14.36
N ARG A 161 -3.75 13.22 13.09
CA ARG A 161 -2.84 13.36 11.94
C ARG A 161 -2.45 14.82 11.77
N LEU A 162 -1.15 15.10 11.72
CA LEU A 162 -0.64 16.45 11.48
C LEU A 162 -0.85 16.85 10.02
N THR A 163 -1.49 18.01 9.82
CA THR A 163 -1.75 18.61 8.51
C THR A 163 -1.75 20.14 8.62
N VAL A 164 -1.66 20.84 7.50
CA VAL A 164 -2.00 22.28 7.46
C VAL A 164 -3.51 22.43 7.72
N PRO A 165 -3.98 23.56 8.25
CA PRO A 165 -5.41 23.83 8.33
C PRO A 165 -6.07 23.75 6.95
N LEU A 166 -7.12 22.91 6.83
CA LEU A 166 -7.83 22.66 5.58
C LEU A 166 -9.20 23.32 5.60
N GLN A 167 -9.74 23.54 4.41
CA GLN A 167 -11.10 24.02 4.17
C GLN A 167 -11.83 23.13 3.17
N VAL A 168 -13.16 23.26 3.10
CA VAL A 168 -13.97 22.56 2.09
C VAL A 168 -13.48 22.92 0.69
N GLY A 169 -13.30 21.91 -0.16
CA GLY A 169 -12.76 22.03 -1.50
C GLY A 169 -11.24 21.84 -1.60
N ASP A 170 -10.50 21.81 -0.49
CA ASP A 170 -9.07 21.49 -0.53
C ASP A 170 -8.84 20.05 -1.01
N LEU A 171 -7.81 19.87 -1.83
CA LEU A 171 -7.43 18.58 -2.37
C LEU A 171 -6.25 17.98 -1.59
N LEU A 172 -6.29 16.66 -1.48
CA LEU A 172 -5.24 15.85 -0.88
C LEU A 172 -4.77 14.80 -1.89
N LEU A 173 -3.46 14.63 -2.01
CA LEU A 173 -2.83 13.52 -2.71
C LEU A 173 -2.51 12.41 -1.70
N VAL A 174 -2.92 11.20 -2.04
CA VAL A 174 -2.61 9.98 -1.28
C VAL A 174 -1.84 9.03 -2.18
N PRO A 175 -0.54 8.88 -1.99
CA PRO A 175 0.28 7.98 -2.81
C PRO A 175 0.07 6.51 -2.42
N SER A 176 0.52 5.62 -3.32
CA SER A 176 0.58 4.17 -3.09
C SER A 176 -0.78 3.52 -2.81
N CYS A 177 -1.79 3.88 -3.61
CA CYS A 177 -3.16 3.36 -3.54
C CYS A 177 -3.42 2.23 -4.57
N GLY A 178 -2.40 1.52 -5.05
CA GLY A 178 -2.56 0.49 -6.09
C GLY A 178 -2.93 -0.90 -5.57
N ALA A 179 -2.76 -1.16 -4.28
CA ALA A 179 -3.02 -2.46 -3.68
C ALA A 179 -4.01 -2.37 -2.51
N TYR A 180 -4.96 -3.31 -2.45
CA TYR A 180 -5.93 -3.45 -1.35
C TYR A 180 -6.72 -2.16 -1.04
N THR A 181 -7.17 -1.50 -2.09
CA THR A 181 -7.92 -0.24 -2.07
C THR A 181 -9.20 -0.38 -2.90
N SER A 182 -9.17 -0.04 -4.17
CA SER A 182 -10.33 -0.16 -5.07
C SER A 182 -10.87 -1.59 -5.19
N ALA A 183 -10.03 -2.60 -5.03
CA ALA A 183 -10.43 -4.00 -5.09
C ALA A 183 -11.39 -4.38 -3.94
N SER A 184 -11.20 -3.77 -2.76
CA SER A 184 -12.04 -3.96 -1.56
C SER A 184 -13.06 -2.84 -1.35
N ALA A 185 -13.08 -1.81 -2.21
CA ALA A 185 -14.05 -0.73 -2.17
C ALA A 185 -15.47 -1.21 -2.46
N THR A 186 -16.44 -0.65 -1.74
CA THR A 186 -17.86 -0.94 -1.86
C THR A 186 -18.64 0.29 -2.33
N THR A 187 -19.95 0.17 -2.48
CA THR A 187 -20.87 1.27 -2.71
C THR A 187 -21.75 1.53 -1.49
N PHE A 188 -21.24 1.29 -0.30
CA PHE A 188 -21.95 1.50 0.94
C PHE A 188 -22.48 2.93 1.04
N ASN A 189 -23.69 3.11 1.59
CA ASN A 189 -24.44 4.37 1.61
C ASN A 189 -24.69 5.02 0.23
N GLY A 190 -24.52 4.28 -0.87
CA GLY A 190 -24.75 4.80 -2.22
C GLY A 190 -23.60 5.66 -2.76
N PHE A 191 -22.46 5.74 -2.09
CA PHE A 191 -21.30 6.45 -2.61
C PHE A 191 -20.67 5.68 -3.77
N SER A 192 -20.26 6.41 -4.80
CA SER A 192 -19.55 5.83 -5.95
C SER A 192 -18.11 5.53 -5.58
N LYS A 193 -17.56 4.47 -6.16
CA LYS A 193 -16.12 4.21 -6.09
C LYS A 193 -15.33 5.31 -6.81
N ALA A 194 -14.09 5.56 -6.38
CA ALA A 194 -13.18 6.48 -7.06
C ALA A 194 -13.02 6.12 -8.55
N LYS A 195 -12.96 7.15 -9.40
CA LYS A 195 -12.75 6.97 -10.84
C LYS A 195 -11.27 6.80 -11.14
N PHE A 196 -10.94 5.79 -11.96
CA PHE A 196 -9.59 5.63 -12.47
C PHE A 196 -9.38 6.47 -13.72
N VAL A 197 -8.25 7.19 -13.75
CA VAL A 197 -7.75 7.91 -14.91
C VAL A 197 -6.31 7.49 -15.17
N ILE A 198 -5.95 7.36 -16.43
CA ILE A 198 -4.56 7.09 -16.84
C ILE A 198 -3.85 8.43 -16.94
N TRP A 199 -2.83 8.62 -16.10
CA TRP A 199 -2.11 9.89 -15.97
C TRP A 199 -1.58 10.41 -17.32
N GLU A 200 -1.00 9.54 -18.13
CA GLU A 200 -0.46 9.89 -19.43
C GLU A 200 -1.53 10.44 -20.39
N ARG A 201 -2.78 9.95 -20.30
CA ARG A 201 -3.90 10.46 -21.09
C ARG A 201 -4.36 11.82 -20.61
N VAL A 202 -4.51 11.98 -19.28
CA VAL A 202 -4.91 13.27 -18.67
C VAL A 202 -3.87 14.33 -18.98
N LYS A 203 -2.58 14.01 -18.86
CA LYS A 203 -1.47 14.94 -19.15
C LYS A 203 -1.46 15.43 -20.60
N ALA A 204 -1.92 14.61 -21.53
CA ALA A 204 -2.00 14.99 -22.95
C ALA A 204 -3.19 15.93 -23.24
N GLU A 205 -4.24 15.91 -22.42
CA GLU A 205 -5.47 16.72 -22.59
C GLU A 205 -5.40 18.07 -21.85
N VAL A 206 -4.53 18.18 -20.83
CA VAL A 206 -4.35 19.43 -20.09
C VAL A 206 -3.33 20.28 -20.83
N GLU A 207 -3.77 21.40 -21.43
CA GLU A 207 -2.86 22.45 -21.87
C GLU A 207 -1.95 22.86 -20.70
N PRO A 208 -0.67 23.19 -20.93
CA PRO A 208 0.24 23.49 -19.85
C PRO A 208 -0.31 24.68 -19.07
N VAL A 209 -0.97 24.40 -17.97
CA VAL A 209 -1.27 25.41 -16.96
C VAL A 209 0.08 25.94 -16.52
N VAL A 210 0.34 27.20 -16.81
CA VAL A 210 1.55 27.92 -16.47
C VAL A 210 1.93 27.56 -15.05
N ALA A 211 3.09 26.94 -14.88
CA ALA A 211 3.57 26.39 -13.64
C ALA A 211 3.60 27.45 -12.54
N VAL A 212 2.62 27.42 -11.65
CA VAL A 212 2.67 28.13 -10.38
C VAL A 212 3.43 27.22 -9.42
N GLY A 213 4.72 27.50 -9.26
CA GLY A 213 5.59 26.94 -8.25
C GLY A 213 6.09 25.51 -8.57
N ARG A 214 7.33 25.38 -8.98
CA ARG A 214 8.07 24.10 -8.98
C ARG A 214 8.10 23.58 -7.53
N VAL A 215 7.37 22.50 -7.28
CA VAL A 215 7.71 21.61 -6.19
C VAL A 215 8.97 20.88 -6.66
N GLU A 216 10.13 21.22 -6.13
CA GLU A 216 11.35 20.45 -6.35
C GLU A 216 11.14 19.04 -5.80
N MET A 217 10.89 18.11 -6.69
CA MET A 217 10.95 16.69 -6.34
C MET A 217 12.43 16.37 -6.08
N ASN A 218 12.72 16.00 -4.85
CA ASN A 218 14.02 15.60 -4.37
C ASN A 218 14.60 14.52 -5.31
N GLN A 219 15.76 14.76 -5.90
CA GLN A 219 16.41 13.91 -6.92
C GLN A 219 16.73 12.47 -6.47
N SER A 220 16.47 12.13 -5.21
CA SER A 220 16.71 10.78 -4.66
C SER A 220 15.76 9.70 -5.18
N VAL A 221 14.63 10.06 -5.80
CA VAL A 221 13.65 9.06 -6.34
C VAL A 221 13.97 8.68 -7.79
N ALA A 222 14.69 9.53 -8.52
CA ALA A 222 15.02 9.27 -9.94
C ALA A 222 16.23 8.33 -10.14
N GLN A 223 16.99 8.00 -9.09
CA GLN A 223 18.16 7.10 -9.17
C GLN A 223 17.84 5.64 -8.82
N ALA A 224 16.66 5.35 -8.30
CA ALA A 224 16.24 3.98 -7.98
C ALA A 224 15.51 3.26 -9.14
N ALA A 225 15.35 3.93 -10.29
CA ALA A 225 14.66 3.40 -11.46
C ALA A 225 15.57 3.23 -12.70
N LYS A 226 16.90 3.11 -12.48
CA LYS A 226 17.85 2.73 -13.54
C LYS A 226 18.56 1.45 -13.16
#